data_2e81d7fbda83d0fc74d6db6bc2f2c30f
#
_entry.id   2e81d7fbda83d0fc74d6db6bc2f2c30f
#
_cell.length_a   1.000
_cell.length_b   1.000
_cell.length_c   1.000
_cell.angle_alpha   90.00
_cell.angle_beta   90.00
_cell.angle_gamma   90.00
#
_symmetry.space_group_name_H-M   'P 1'
#
loop_
_entity.id
_entity.type
_entity.pdbx_description
1 polymer ?
#
loop_
_entity_poly.entity_id
_entity_poly.type
_entity_poly.pdbx_seq_one_letter_code
_entity_poly.pdbx_strand_id
1 'polypeptide(L)'
;PAPVRPPPPPKRGLGLMIAGFSMFGTAYLLTAWSGALTYDGMGGCGLSRYECREFGKKLMIPFIGPALGMEHTGSARETLGLLMVSGIQIATFMMGVVGAVRYSRWKRWERNFAGIPLGKKGLALTPIPRFDGAALGLNYRF
;
A
#
# COMPACT_ATOMS: atom_id res chain seq x y z
N PRO A 1 -24.58 -2.63 -34.20
CA PRO A 1 -24.07 -3.48 -33.14
C PRO A 1 -23.88 -2.68 -31.86
N ALA A 2 -24.54 -3.15 -30.77
CA ALA A 2 -24.42 -2.51 -29.47
C ALA A 2 -22.93 -2.57 -29.01
N PRO A 3 -22.37 -1.48 -28.44
CA PRO A 3 -21.00 -1.48 -27.98
C PRO A 3 -20.83 -2.53 -26.87
N VAL A 4 -19.94 -3.50 -27.11
CA VAL A 4 -19.63 -4.58 -26.17
C VAL A 4 -18.97 -3.95 -24.94
N ARG A 5 -19.60 -4.05 -23.76
CA ARG A 5 -19.02 -3.59 -22.50
C ARG A 5 -17.77 -4.42 -22.19
N PRO A 6 -16.63 -3.77 -21.91
CA PRO A 6 -15.47 -4.52 -21.42
C PRO A 6 -15.80 -5.19 -20.08
N PRO A 7 -15.33 -6.41 -19.84
CA PRO A 7 -15.58 -7.13 -18.58
C PRO A 7 -15.04 -6.32 -17.39
N PRO A 8 -15.74 -6.34 -16.22
CA PRO A 8 -15.33 -5.62 -15.05
C PRO A 8 -13.97 -6.14 -14.53
N PRO A 9 -13.02 -5.25 -14.21
CA PRO A 9 -11.78 -5.66 -13.59
C PRO A 9 -12.05 -6.29 -12.21
N PRO A 10 -11.20 -7.24 -11.74
CA PRO A 10 -11.43 -7.94 -10.49
C PRO A 10 -11.45 -6.98 -9.28
N LYS A 11 -12.47 -7.07 -8.42
CA LYS A 11 -12.68 -6.26 -7.21
C LYS A 11 -11.62 -6.46 -6.10
N ARG A 12 -10.70 -7.42 -6.26
CA ARG A 12 -9.77 -7.89 -5.22
C ARG A 12 -8.67 -6.89 -4.80
N GLY A 13 -8.66 -5.66 -5.36
CA GLY A 13 -7.63 -4.66 -5.04
C GLY A 13 -7.74 -4.07 -3.63
N LEU A 14 -8.96 -3.91 -3.08
CA LEU A 14 -9.17 -3.26 -1.78
C LEU A 14 -8.55 -4.07 -0.63
N GLY A 15 -8.80 -5.37 -0.56
CA GLY A 15 -8.23 -6.23 0.48
C GLY A 15 -6.70 -6.24 0.46
N LEU A 16 -6.11 -6.33 -0.75
CA LEU A 16 -4.66 -6.30 -0.92
C LEU A 16 -4.07 -4.94 -0.50
N MET A 17 -4.76 -3.84 -0.80
CA MET A 17 -4.36 -2.49 -0.39
C MET A 17 -4.36 -2.36 1.14
N ILE A 18 -5.46 -2.75 1.79
CA ILE A 18 -5.59 -2.66 3.25
C ILE A 18 -4.53 -3.56 3.92
N ALA A 19 -4.43 -4.83 3.52
CA ALA A 19 -3.47 -5.75 4.08
C ALA A 19 -2.02 -5.26 3.90
N GLY A 20 -1.66 -4.82 2.70
CA GLY A 20 -0.31 -4.34 2.40
C GLY A 20 0.08 -3.12 3.25
N PHE A 21 -0.76 -2.10 3.31
CA PHE A 21 -0.46 -0.90 4.10
C PHE A 21 -0.55 -1.14 5.60
N SER A 22 -1.43 -2.01 6.08
CA SER A 22 -1.50 -2.36 7.51
C SER A 22 -0.24 -3.10 7.95
N MET A 23 0.20 -4.10 7.19
CA MET A 23 1.43 -4.84 7.49
C MET A 23 2.67 -3.95 7.41
N PHE A 24 2.75 -3.09 6.38
CA PHE A 24 3.83 -2.10 6.28
C PHE A 24 3.83 -1.16 7.49
N GLY A 25 2.69 -0.58 7.85
CA GLY A 25 2.56 0.35 8.98
C GLY A 25 2.98 -0.31 10.30
N THR A 26 2.55 -1.54 10.54
CA THR A 26 2.93 -2.30 11.74
C THR A 26 4.44 -2.58 11.78
N ALA A 27 5.01 -3.08 10.68
CA ALA A 27 6.44 -3.35 10.59
C ALA A 27 7.28 -2.09 10.77
N TYR A 28 6.87 -0.98 10.15
CA TYR A 28 7.56 0.30 10.29
C TYR A 28 7.46 0.86 11.72
N LEU A 29 6.26 0.85 12.33
CA LEU A 29 6.08 1.36 13.70
C LEU A 29 6.92 0.57 14.71
N LEU A 30 7.00 -0.75 14.58
CA LEU A 30 7.83 -1.58 15.44
C LEU A 30 9.32 -1.24 15.28
N THR A 31 9.78 -1.04 14.05
CA THR A 31 11.19 -0.67 13.78
C THR A 31 11.53 0.73 14.29
N ALA A 32 10.63 1.70 14.03
CA ALA A 32 10.80 3.07 14.50
C ALA A 32 10.75 3.16 16.03
N TRP A 33 9.87 2.41 16.68
CA TRP A 33 9.80 2.29 18.14
C TRP A 33 11.10 1.72 18.71
N SER A 34 11.60 0.61 18.15
CA SER A 34 12.88 0.03 18.54
C SER A 34 14.04 1.03 18.35
N GLY A 35 14.03 1.77 17.24
CA GLY A 35 14.99 2.83 16.97
C GLY A 35 14.95 3.95 18.00
N ALA A 36 13.74 4.39 18.43
CA ALA A 36 13.57 5.39 19.46
C ALA A 36 14.11 4.93 20.83
N LEU A 37 13.78 3.71 21.24
CA LEU A 37 14.29 3.12 22.48
C LEU A 37 15.83 3.04 22.47
N THR A 38 16.41 2.66 21.35
CA THR A 38 17.88 2.59 21.19
C THR A 38 18.50 3.98 21.24
N TYR A 39 17.86 4.97 20.62
CA TYR A 39 18.30 6.36 20.64
C TYR A 39 18.33 6.94 22.07
N ASP A 40 17.32 6.64 22.88
CA ASP A 40 17.23 7.09 24.29
C ASP A 40 18.10 6.27 25.24
N GLY A 41 18.82 5.25 24.74
CA GLY A 41 19.72 4.42 25.51
C GLY A 41 19.04 3.34 26.37
N MET A 42 17.73 3.13 26.17
CA MET A 42 16.98 2.07 26.86
C MET A 42 17.13 0.69 26.22
N GLY A 43 17.67 0.62 25.02
CA GLY A 43 17.76 -0.61 24.21
C GLY A 43 19.13 -1.26 24.23
N GLY A 44 19.84 -1.38 25.31
CA GLY A 44 21.07 -2.17 25.54
C GLY A 44 21.86 -2.59 24.28
N CYS A 45 22.25 -1.64 23.41
CA CYS A 45 22.80 -1.98 22.10
C CYS A 45 24.29 -2.44 22.13
N GLY A 46 24.88 -2.56 23.31
CA GLY A 46 26.25 -3.05 23.45
C GLY A 46 27.34 -2.18 22.80
N LEU A 47 26.98 -1.07 22.17
CA LEU A 47 27.85 -0.11 21.51
C LEU A 47 28.10 1.12 22.38
N SER A 48 28.97 2.02 21.95
CA SER A 48 29.13 3.33 22.62
C SER A 48 27.82 4.13 22.52
N ARG A 49 27.58 5.04 23.48
CA ARG A 49 26.38 5.88 23.50
C ARG A 49 26.16 6.65 22.18
N TYR A 50 27.24 7.07 21.55
CA TYR A 50 27.17 7.77 20.26
C TYR A 50 26.70 6.85 19.13
N GLU A 51 27.28 5.66 19.03
CA GLU A 51 26.92 4.65 18.00
C GLU A 51 25.49 4.16 18.17
N CYS A 52 25.03 3.98 19.41
CA CYS A 52 23.62 3.63 19.68
C CYS A 52 22.64 4.70 19.17
N ARG A 53 22.97 5.97 19.35
CA ARG A 53 22.14 7.08 18.85
C ARG A 53 22.11 7.13 17.31
N GLU A 54 23.25 6.93 16.66
CA GLU A 54 23.33 6.88 15.19
C GLU A 54 22.57 5.68 14.64
N PHE A 55 22.71 4.51 15.25
CA PHE A 55 21.94 3.33 14.89
C PHE A 55 20.43 3.54 15.06
N GLY A 56 19.99 4.10 16.20
CA GLY A 56 18.60 4.42 16.46
C GLY A 56 18.00 5.38 15.42
N LYS A 57 18.73 6.44 15.04
CA LYS A 57 18.30 7.35 13.97
C LYS A 57 18.11 6.64 12.63
N LYS A 58 19.04 5.75 12.25
CA LYS A 58 18.94 4.98 11.00
C LYS A 58 17.70 4.10 11.00
N LEU A 59 17.36 3.42 12.10
CA LEU A 59 16.18 2.58 12.21
C LEU A 59 14.86 3.33 12.03
N MET A 60 14.81 4.63 12.28
CA MET A 60 13.62 5.45 12.08
C MET A 60 13.35 5.77 10.61
N ILE A 61 14.30 5.54 9.70
CA ILE A 61 14.11 5.77 8.27
C ILE A 61 13.33 4.60 7.67
N PRO A 62 12.16 4.85 7.03
CA PRO A 62 11.39 3.77 6.43
C PRO A 62 12.16 3.12 5.25
N PHE A 63 11.93 1.83 5.03
CA PHE A 63 12.48 0.98 3.96
C PHE A 63 13.98 0.68 4.07
N ILE A 64 14.82 1.70 4.01
CA ILE A 64 16.29 1.55 3.97
C ILE A 64 16.95 1.66 5.35
N GLY A 65 16.20 2.17 6.33
CA GLY A 65 16.75 2.40 7.69
C GLY A 65 17.37 1.17 8.33
N PRO A 66 16.66 0.04 8.41
CA PRO A 66 17.22 -1.18 8.95
C PRO A 66 18.45 -1.67 8.16
N ALA A 67 18.45 -1.50 6.83
CA ALA A 67 19.60 -1.85 5.99
C ALA A 67 20.82 -0.96 6.29
N LEU A 68 20.63 0.34 6.50
CA LEU A 68 21.70 1.26 6.89
C LEU A 68 22.22 0.98 8.32
N GLY A 69 21.40 0.36 9.17
CA GLY A 69 21.80 -0.07 10.51
C GLY A 69 22.83 -1.19 10.53
N MET A 70 23.01 -1.94 9.43
CA MET A 70 23.94 -3.08 9.35
C MET A 70 25.40 -2.70 9.60
N GLU A 71 25.79 -1.47 9.36
CA GLU A 71 27.15 -0.99 9.65
C GLU A 71 27.51 -1.09 11.15
N HIS A 72 26.51 -1.12 12.02
CA HIS A 72 26.66 -1.16 13.47
C HIS A 72 26.43 -2.55 14.06
N THR A 73 26.22 -3.57 13.22
CA THR A 73 26.01 -4.94 13.69
C THR A 73 27.32 -5.72 13.72
N GLY A 74 27.57 -6.38 14.84
CA GLY A 74 28.77 -7.22 15.02
C GLY A 74 28.56 -8.68 14.59
N SER A 75 27.32 -9.09 14.23
CA SER A 75 27.01 -10.48 13.93
C SER A 75 26.21 -10.62 12.61
N ALA A 76 26.50 -11.70 11.88
CA ALA A 76 25.76 -12.06 10.66
C ALA A 76 24.26 -12.27 10.92
N ARG A 77 23.90 -12.71 12.13
CA ARG A 77 22.50 -12.95 12.52
C ARG A 77 21.71 -11.62 12.60
N GLU A 78 22.33 -10.61 13.20
CA GLU A 78 21.72 -9.27 13.32
C GLU A 78 21.59 -8.62 11.95
N THR A 79 22.63 -8.71 11.12
CA THR A 79 22.62 -8.22 9.73
C THR A 79 21.48 -8.84 8.92
N LEU A 80 21.33 -10.17 8.99
CA LEU A 80 20.22 -10.88 8.35
C LEU A 80 18.85 -10.42 8.86
N GLY A 81 18.71 -10.24 10.18
CA GLY A 81 17.49 -9.73 10.78
C GLY A 81 17.07 -8.38 10.21
N LEU A 82 18.01 -7.42 10.13
CA LEU A 82 17.77 -6.08 9.58
C LEU A 82 17.43 -6.10 8.08
N LEU A 83 18.11 -6.97 7.31
CA LEU A 83 17.77 -7.18 5.88
C LEU A 83 16.36 -7.73 5.71
N MET A 84 15.97 -8.72 6.51
CA MET A 84 14.63 -9.28 6.45
C MET A 84 13.57 -8.23 6.77
N VAL A 85 13.79 -7.41 7.79
CA VAL A 85 12.86 -6.32 8.16
C VAL A 85 12.72 -5.32 7.02
N SER A 86 13.83 -4.88 6.40
CA SER A 86 13.78 -4.01 5.21
C SER A 86 13.03 -4.66 4.05
N GLY A 87 13.30 -5.93 3.77
CA GLY A 87 12.63 -6.70 2.72
C GLY A 87 11.13 -6.80 2.95
N ILE A 88 10.69 -7.08 4.19
CA ILE A 88 9.27 -7.13 4.56
C ILE A 88 8.61 -5.76 4.36
N GLN A 89 9.23 -4.68 4.79
CA GLN A 89 8.70 -3.32 4.61
C GLN A 89 8.50 -2.99 3.13
N ILE A 90 9.48 -3.26 2.28
CA ILE A 90 9.39 -3.03 0.84
C ILE A 90 8.30 -3.90 0.21
N ALA A 91 8.29 -5.20 0.50
CA ALA A 91 7.32 -6.13 -0.08
C ALA A 91 5.88 -5.79 0.30
N THR A 92 5.61 -5.47 1.58
CA THR A 92 4.27 -5.13 2.07
C THR A 92 3.80 -3.77 1.53
N PHE A 93 4.69 -2.80 1.40
CA PHE A 93 4.38 -1.53 0.76
C PHE A 93 4.03 -1.70 -0.72
N MET A 94 4.84 -2.45 -1.48
CA MET A 94 4.56 -2.75 -2.89
C MET A 94 3.23 -3.49 -3.06
N MET A 95 2.92 -4.43 -2.16
CA MET A 95 1.62 -5.10 -2.14
C MET A 95 0.47 -4.10 -1.94
N GLY A 96 0.62 -3.14 -1.03
CA GLY A 96 -0.34 -2.05 -0.82
C GLY A 96 -0.54 -1.19 -2.07
N VAL A 97 0.56 -0.79 -2.73
CA VAL A 97 0.53 0.01 -3.97
C VAL A 97 -0.17 -0.75 -5.10
N VAL A 98 0.19 -2.01 -5.33
CA VAL A 98 -0.48 -2.86 -6.35
C VAL A 98 -1.97 -2.98 -6.06
N GLY A 99 -2.33 -3.17 -4.78
CA GLY A 99 -3.73 -3.17 -4.33
C GLY A 99 -4.45 -1.86 -4.66
N ALA A 100 -3.83 -0.72 -4.36
CA ALA A 100 -4.37 0.61 -4.63
C ALA A 100 -4.57 0.87 -6.13
N VAL A 101 -3.61 0.48 -6.97
CA VAL A 101 -3.71 0.61 -8.43
C VAL A 101 -4.86 -0.24 -8.98
N ARG A 102 -4.99 -1.51 -8.52
CA ARG A 102 -6.10 -2.39 -8.94
C ARG A 102 -7.46 -1.83 -8.49
N TYR A 103 -7.55 -1.36 -7.27
CA TYR A 103 -8.78 -0.75 -6.73
C TYR A 103 -9.15 0.53 -7.47
N SER A 104 -8.21 1.40 -7.78
CA SER A 104 -8.45 2.64 -8.53
C SER A 104 -8.90 2.38 -9.97
N ARG A 105 -8.37 1.34 -10.62
CA ARG A 105 -8.82 0.90 -11.96
C ARG A 105 -10.26 0.40 -11.92
N TRP A 106 -10.61 -0.42 -10.92
CA TRP A 106 -11.97 -0.90 -10.73
C TRP A 106 -12.94 0.26 -10.47
N LYS A 107 -12.57 1.21 -9.60
CA LYS A 107 -13.41 2.37 -9.28
C LYS A 107 -13.60 3.32 -10.47
N ARG A 108 -12.59 3.47 -11.33
CA ARG A 108 -12.71 4.19 -12.62
C ARG A 108 -13.67 3.48 -13.57
N TRP A 109 -13.55 2.17 -13.70
CA TRP A 109 -14.46 1.37 -14.52
C TRP A 109 -15.89 1.50 -13.99
N GLU A 110 -16.11 1.38 -12.71
CA GLU A 110 -17.42 1.53 -12.09
C GLU A 110 -18.03 2.92 -12.39
N ARG A 111 -17.29 4.00 -12.22
CA ARG A 111 -17.77 5.36 -12.55
C ARG A 111 -18.12 5.53 -14.02
N ASN A 112 -17.35 4.95 -14.92
CA ASN A 112 -17.55 5.11 -16.36
C ASN A 112 -18.68 4.24 -16.91
N PHE A 113 -18.96 3.09 -16.28
CA PHE A 113 -19.89 2.10 -16.83
C PHE A 113 -21.07 1.76 -15.90
N ALA A 114 -21.04 2.09 -14.63
CA ALA A 114 -22.16 1.84 -13.72
C ALA A 114 -23.32 2.83 -13.88
N GLY A 115 -23.09 3.96 -14.54
CA GLY A 115 -24.08 5.01 -14.74
C GLY A 115 -24.40 5.81 -13.47
N ILE A 116 -25.06 6.94 -13.66
CA ILE A 116 -25.57 7.78 -12.57
C ILE A 116 -26.88 7.17 -12.09
N PRO A 117 -27.00 6.74 -10.81
CA PRO A 117 -28.26 6.19 -10.32
C PRO A 117 -29.36 7.26 -10.31
N LEU A 118 -30.42 7.02 -11.06
CA LEU A 118 -31.62 7.84 -11.10
C LEU A 118 -32.64 7.29 -10.10
N GLY A 119 -32.53 7.73 -8.84
CA GLY A 119 -33.48 7.37 -7.78
C GLY A 119 -33.31 5.98 -7.17
N LYS A 120 -34.22 5.64 -6.22
CA LYS A 120 -34.19 4.40 -5.41
C LYS A 120 -34.55 3.11 -6.16
N LYS A 121 -34.97 3.18 -7.43
CA LYS A 121 -35.54 2.04 -8.19
C LYS A 121 -34.60 1.35 -9.18
N GLY A 122 -33.27 1.44 -8.97
CA GLY A 122 -32.31 0.69 -9.81
C GLY A 122 -32.14 1.21 -11.25
N LEU A 123 -32.69 2.37 -11.58
CA LEU A 123 -32.51 3.04 -12.86
C LEU A 123 -31.13 3.74 -12.85
N ALA A 124 -30.31 3.50 -13.84
CA ALA A 124 -29.02 4.16 -14.00
C ALA A 124 -28.86 4.75 -15.40
N LEU A 125 -28.45 5.99 -15.47
CA LEU A 125 -28.10 6.68 -16.71
C LEU A 125 -26.61 6.45 -16.98
N THR A 126 -26.31 5.78 -18.09
CA THR A 126 -24.92 5.48 -18.48
C THR A 126 -24.53 6.32 -19.67
N PRO A 127 -23.51 7.21 -19.58
CA PRO A 127 -22.97 7.87 -20.74
C PRO A 127 -22.24 6.83 -21.61
N ILE A 128 -22.63 6.73 -22.87
CA ILE A 128 -22.00 5.86 -23.86
C ILE A 128 -21.15 6.76 -24.77
N PRO A 129 -19.82 6.73 -24.68
CA PRO A 129 -18.99 7.48 -25.62
C PRO A 129 -19.15 6.90 -27.02
N ARG A 130 -19.53 7.72 -27.99
CA ARG A 130 -19.53 7.41 -29.42
C ARG A 130 -18.50 8.28 -30.13
N PHE A 131 -17.97 7.80 -31.26
CA PHE A 131 -17.03 8.58 -32.08
C PHE A 131 -17.68 9.87 -32.63
N ASP A 132 -18.99 9.91 -32.74
CA ASP A 132 -19.78 11.05 -33.27
C ASP A 132 -20.48 11.86 -32.17
N GLY A 133 -20.13 11.66 -30.89
CA GLY A 133 -20.79 12.35 -29.76
C GLY A 133 -21.04 11.45 -28.56
N ALA A 134 -21.80 11.94 -27.59
CA ALA A 134 -22.20 11.17 -26.40
C ALA A 134 -23.65 10.73 -26.52
N ALA A 135 -23.90 9.43 -26.34
CA ALA A 135 -25.25 8.89 -26.18
C ALA A 135 -25.54 8.59 -24.71
N LEU A 136 -26.77 8.81 -24.27
CA LEU A 136 -27.25 8.45 -22.93
C LEU A 136 -28.03 7.13 -23.01
N GLY A 137 -27.54 6.10 -22.34
CA GLY A 137 -28.22 4.82 -22.20
C GLY A 137 -28.93 4.72 -20.85
N LEU A 138 -30.18 4.29 -20.86
CA LEU A 138 -30.96 3.99 -19.66
C LEU A 138 -30.79 2.50 -19.34
N ASN A 139 -30.33 2.19 -18.12
CA ASN A 139 -30.13 0.81 -17.69
C ASN A 139 -30.94 0.53 -16.43
N TYR A 140 -31.69 -0.54 -16.40
CA TYR A 140 -32.46 -0.99 -15.23
C TYR A 140 -31.73 -2.16 -14.57
N ARG A 141 -31.46 -2.07 -13.29
CA ARG A 141 -30.92 -3.19 -12.50
C ARG A 141 -32.06 -3.84 -11.72
N PHE A 142 -32.31 -5.09 -12.05
CA PHE A 142 -33.16 -5.97 -11.26
C PHE A 142 -32.44 -6.39 -9.96
#